data_e0fdabc65d9f337d4845dc93e47b11c7
#
_entry.id   e0fdabc65d9f337d4845dc93e47b11c7
#
_cell.length_a   1.000
_cell.length_b   1.000
_cell.length_c   1.000
_cell.angle_alpha   90.00
_cell.angle_beta   90.00
_cell.angle_gamma   90.00
#
_symmetry.space_group_name_H-M   'P 1'
#
loop_
_entity.id
_entity.type
_entity.pdbx_description
1 polymer ?
#
loop_
_entity_poly.entity_id
_entity_poly.type
_entity_poly.pdbx_seq_one_letter_code
_entity_poly.pdbx_strand_id
1 'polypeptide(L)'
;MVSTKVKDVFSPEFKSINKDETLSKCLSIFKKSMPVLVVLNDKGKYAGVITRRWIIRSRYDPATTKVEALMRPAPRALEQDTIDKVAKLMINSGIMQLPVYSGEKIVGIVTDEEVIHGAVIGEWKNTKVEEIMTKKPVTVEEDDSVGAVLSLFRQHGVSHAPVVSAGKIIGMVSVRDLIEKILQPKQSQTVGDVAGENAPVLNIPAKGIMTKPVITALPETTLKDAEKQMHKFDISSLVVVKDGRPVGILTKRDFLEPLAAIEEPNRAITIQFAMRNLKLNEAQSRFIMDDFESFVRRYQNTIDSGTLFVYMKTHGTNFKGDPLIHCSLKFRTRKNAFFSSSEGFGIEQTFRIALDRLEKQLLRSHELEHEPEYARKFLRQIEFPSTEL
;
A
#
# COMPACT_ATOMS: atom_id res chain seq x y z
N MET A 1 24.80 1.40 8.67
CA MET A 1 24.23 1.32 7.27
C MET A 1 24.06 -0.14 6.92
N VAL A 2 22.87 -0.54 6.54
CA VAL A 2 22.67 -1.90 6.05
C VAL A 2 23.42 -2.04 4.74
N SER A 3 24.38 -2.95 4.65
CA SER A 3 25.24 -3.13 3.49
C SER A 3 24.64 -4.05 2.41
N THR A 4 23.54 -4.75 2.73
CA THR A 4 22.88 -5.71 1.85
C THR A 4 22.26 -4.99 0.66
N LYS A 5 22.56 -5.45 -0.54
CA LYS A 5 22.05 -4.88 -1.80
C LYS A 5 20.92 -5.73 -2.37
N VAL A 6 20.12 -5.10 -3.22
CA VAL A 6 19.00 -5.79 -3.93
C VAL A 6 19.50 -6.99 -4.71
N LYS A 7 20.66 -6.89 -5.39
CA LYS A 7 21.25 -8.01 -6.15
C LYS A 7 21.51 -9.27 -5.34
N ASP A 8 21.63 -9.15 -4.01
CA ASP A 8 21.93 -10.26 -3.11
C ASP A 8 20.67 -10.97 -2.60
N VAL A 9 19.48 -10.35 -2.84
CA VAL A 9 18.21 -10.82 -2.23
C VAL A 9 17.05 -10.95 -3.21
N PHE A 10 17.06 -10.31 -4.40
CA PHE A 10 15.92 -10.33 -5.31
C PHE A 10 15.67 -11.70 -5.94
N SER A 11 14.42 -11.97 -6.32
CA SER A 11 14.05 -13.16 -7.10
C SER A 11 14.04 -12.84 -8.60
N PRO A 12 14.68 -13.66 -9.45
CA PRO A 12 14.57 -13.52 -10.89
C PRO A 12 13.21 -13.99 -11.43
N GLU A 13 12.45 -14.74 -10.64
CA GLU A 13 11.13 -15.24 -11.03
C GLU A 13 10.01 -14.29 -10.60
N PHE A 14 9.10 -13.96 -11.52
CA PHE A 14 7.92 -13.16 -11.23
C PHE A 14 6.73 -13.60 -12.09
N LYS A 15 5.51 -13.27 -11.64
CA LYS A 15 4.30 -13.48 -12.45
C LYS A 15 3.87 -12.20 -13.12
N SER A 16 3.43 -12.34 -14.34
CA SER A 16 2.93 -11.23 -15.15
C SER A 16 1.53 -11.50 -15.70
N ILE A 17 0.88 -10.42 -16.10
CA ILE A 17 -0.40 -10.44 -16.78
C ILE A 17 -0.41 -9.36 -17.87
N ASN A 18 -1.15 -9.60 -18.96
CA ASN A 18 -1.32 -8.58 -19.99
C ASN A 18 -2.31 -7.50 -19.50
N LYS A 19 -2.07 -6.24 -19.88
CA LYS A 19 -2.92 -5.10 -19.52
C LYS A 19 -4.36 -5.21 -20.01
N ASP A 20 -4.59 -5.95 -21.09
CA ASP A 20 -5.90 -6.12 -21.72
C ASP A 20 -6.73 -7.28 -21.14
N GLU A 21 -6.14 -8.09 -20.27
CA GLU A 21 -6.84 -9.12 -19.50
C GLU A 21 -7.79 -8.52 -18.47
N THR A 22 -8.76 -9.31 -18.00
CA THR A 22 -9.75 -8.87 -17.01
C THR A 22 -9.20 -8.91 -15.57
N LEU A 23 -9.83 -8.14 -14.68
CA LEU A 23 -9.51 -8.19 -13.26
C LEU A 23 -9.84 -9.56 -12.65
N SER A 24 -10.85 -10.28 -13.17
CA SER A 24 -11.14 -11.67 -12.78
C SER A 24 -9.98 -12.59 -13.07
N LYS A 25 -9.29 -12.42 -14.21
CA LYS A 25 -8.07 -13.16 -14.52
C LYS A 25 -6.97 -12.86 -13.52
N CYS A 26 -6.78 -11.60 -13.11
CA CYS A 26 -5.86 -11.24 -12.03
C CYS A 26 -6.18 -12.00 -10.74
N LEU A 27 -7.46 -12.00 -10.34
CA LEU A 27 -7.89 -12.65 -9.10
C LEU A 27 -7.57 -14.15 -9.11
N SER A 28 -7.68 -14.82 -10.26
CA SER A 28 -7.33 -16.24 -10.40
C SER A 28 -5.83 -16.53 -10.30
N ILE A 29 -4.99 -15.57 -10.67
CA ILE A 29 -3.52 -15.69 -10.61
C ILE A 29 -2.97 -15.36 -9.23
N PHE A 30 -3.61 -14.46 -8.48
CA PHE A 30 -3.21 -14.13 -7.12
C PHE A 30 -3.34 -15.33 -6.19
N LYS A 31 -2.26 -16.09 -6.04
CA LYS A 31 -2.15 -17.15 -5.03
C LYS A 31 -1.75 -16.56 -3.67
N LYS A 32 -1.79 -17.38 -2.62
CA LYS A 32 -1.54 -16.98 -1.22
C LYS A 32 -0.32 -16.10 -0.98
N SER A 33 0.78 -16.35 -1.69
CA SER A 33 2.08 -15.68 -1.50
C SER A 33 2.34 -14.51 -2.47
N MET A 34 1.40 -14.16 -3.35
CA MET A 34 1.69 -13.22 -4.44
C MET A 34 0.66 -12.08 -4.51
N PRO A 35 0.87 -11.01 -3.73
CA PRO A 35 -0.08 -9.88 -3.64
C PRO A 35 0.00 -8.89 -4.81
N VAL A 36 1.00 -9.02 -5.68
CA VAL A 36 1.25 -8.12 -6.82
C VAL A 36 1.56 -8.91 -8.09
N LEU A 37 1.07 -8.44 -9.23
CA LEU A 37 1.43 -8.93 -10.56
C LEU A 37 2.11 -7.82 -11.36
N VAL A 38 3.12 -8.18 -12.14
CA VAL A 38 3.71 -7.29 -13.15
C VAL A 38 2.77 -7.24 -14.34
N VAL A 39 2.43 -6.04 -14.79
CA VAL A 39 1.58 -5.84 -15.95
C VAL A 39 2.46 -5.56 -17.16
N LEU A 40 2.23 -6.31 -18.22
CA LEU A 40 2.91 -6.16 -19.50
C LEU A 40 1.93 -5.65 -20.56
N ASN A 41 2.43 -4.92 -21.54
CA ASN A 41 1.69 -4.57 -22.74
C ASN A 41 1.77 -5.68 -23.79
N ASP A 42 1.10 -5.52 -24.93
CA ASP A 42 1.06 -6.49 -26.03
C ASP A 42 2.43 -6.80 -26.64
N LYS A 43 3.40 -5.90 -26.46
CA LYS A 43 4.79 -6.08 -26.90
C LYS A 43 5.67 -6.72 -25.83
N GLY A 44 5.07 -7.24 -24.72
CA GLY A 44 5.78 -7.83 -23.60
C GLY A 44 6.60 -6.82 -22.77
N LYS A 45 6.41 -5.51 -22.99
CA LYS A 45 7.11 -4.48 -22.22
C LYS A 45 6.33 -4.14 -20.94
N TYR A 46 7.06 -3.77 -19.90
CA TYR A 46 6.50 -3.32 -18.63
C TYR A 46 5.51 -2.17 -18.83
N ALA A 47 4.33 -2.30 -18.26
CA ALA A 47 3.27 -1.31 -18.26
C ALA A 47 2.93 -0.82 -16.85
N GLY A 48 3.17 -1.63 -15.82
CA GLY A 48 2.88 -1.30 -14.44
C GLY A 48 2.83 -2.52 -13.54
N VAL A 49 2.22 -2.34 -12.38
CA VAL A 49 1.88 -3.43 -11.45
C VAL A 49 0.40 -3.32 -11.08
N ILE A 50 -0.19 -4.44 -10.68
CA ILE A 50 -1.53 -4.48 -10.11
C ILE A 50 -1.50 -5.27 -8.81
N THR A 51 -2.19 -4.75 -7.78
CA THR A 51 -2.26 -5.41 -6.49
C THR A 51 -3.67 -5.95 -6.23
N ARG A 52 -3.74 -7.07 -5.51
CA ARG A 52 -5.01 -7.62 -5.02
C ARG A 52 -5.81 -6.55 -4.27
N ARG A 53 -5.14 -5.77 -3.40
CA ARG A 53 -5.74 -4.71 -2.58
C ARG A 53 -6.44 -3.63 -3.43
N TRP A 54 -5.90 -3.26 -4.59
CA TRP A 54 -6.53 -2.25 -5.44
C TRP A 54 -7.80 -2.78 -6.09
N ILE A 55 -7.80 -4.03 -6.55
CA ILE A 55 -8.99 -4.65 -7.14
C ILE A 55 -10.14 -4.65 -6.13
N ILE A 56 -9.85 -5.05 -4.89
CA ILE A 56 -10.87 -5.16 -3.85
C ILE A 56 -11.43 -3.81 -3.41
N ARG A 57 -10.57 -2.79 -3.37
CA ARG A 57 -11.00 -1.42 -3.01
C ARG A 57 -11.66 -0.69 -4.17
N SER A 58 -11.54 -1.19 -5.38
CA SER A 58 -12.23 -0.63 -6.53
C SER A 58 -13.72 -1.00 -6.48
N ARG A 59 -14.53 -0.16 -7.11
CA ARG A 59 -15.94 -0.46 -7.35
C ARG A 59 -16.16 -1.02 -8.76
N TYR A 60 -15.09 -1.42 -9.44
CA TYR A 60 -15.17 -1.99 -10.78
C TYR A 60 -15.65 -3.43 -10.74
N ASP A 61 -16.47 -3.80 -11.71
CA ASP A 61 -16.81 -5.21 -11.95
C ASP A 61 -15.57 -5.96 -12.47
N PRO A 62 -15.07 -6.97 -11.74
CA PRO A 62 -13.88 -7.70 -12.14
C PRO A 62 -14.05 -8.50 -13.44
N ALA A 63 -15.27 -8.88 -13.82
CA ALA A 63 -15.51 -9.69 -15.01
C ALA A 63 -15.34 -8.90 -16.30
N THR A 64 -15.72 -7.63 -16.29
CA THR A 64 -15.75 -6.77 -17.48
C THR A 64 -14.60 -5.75 -17.53
N THR A 65 -14.00 -5.42 -16.37
CA THR A 65 -12.97 -4.39 -16.31
C THR A 65 -11.58 -4.96 -16.62
N LYS A 66 -10.86 -4.28 -17.52
CA LYS A 66 -9.49 -4.64 -17.88
C LYS A 66 -8.47 -4.21 -16.79
N VAL A 67 -7.35 -4.93 -16.71
CA VAL A 67 -6.20 -4.65 -15.84
C VAL A 67 -5.71 -3.21 -16.01
N GLU A 68 -5.72 -2.72 -17.24
CA GLU A 68 -5.29 -1.37 -17.59
C GLU A 68 -5.99 -0.27 -16.77
N ALA A 69 -7.25 -0.47 -16.39
CA ALA A 69 -8.02 0.51 -15.61
C ALA A 69 -7.45 0.73 -14.20
N LEU A 70 -6.88 -0.32 -13.59
CA LEU A 70 -6.41 -0.30 -12.20
C LEU A 70 -4.88 -0.41 -12.03
N MET A 71 -4.14 -0.85 -13.07
CA MET A 71 -2.69 -0.95 -12.95
C MET A 71 -2.06 0.41 -12.67
N ARG A 72 -0.96 0.39 -11.92
CA ARG A 72 -0.17 1.59 -11.59
C ARG A 72 1.31 1.33 -11.84
N PRO A 73 2.10 2.34 -12.22
CA PRO A 73 3.54 2.20 -12.25
C PRO A 73 4.06 2.04 -10.83
N ALA A 74 4.96 1.08 -10.62
CA ALA A 74 5.70 0.91 -9.36
C ALA A 74 7.04 1.64 -9.44
N PRO A 75 7.59 2.06 -8.30
CA PRO A 75 8.97 2.52 -8.22
C PRO A 75 9.94 1.48 -8.79
N ARG A 76 11.00 1.94 -9.43
CA ARG A 76 12.08 1.07 -9.90
C ARG A 76 13.04 0.80 -8.75
N ALA A 77 13.31 -0.47 -8.48
CA ALA A 77 14.44 -0.88 -7.66
C ALA A 77 15.62 -1.21 -8.59
N LEU A 78 16.82 -0.78 -8.26
CA LEU A 78 18.02 -1.11 -9.01
C LEU A 78 18.78 -2.22 -8.30
N GLU A 79 19.49 -3.07 -9.04
CA GLU A 79 20.33 -4.13 -8.47
C GLU A 79 21.33 -3.63 -7.42
N GLN A 80 21.81 -2.38 -7.59
CA GLN A 80 22.79 -1.77 -6.69
C GLN A 80 22.18 -1.01 -5.52
N ASP A 81 20.86 -0.84 -5.50
CA ASP A 81 20.19 -0.21 -4.37
C ASP A 81 20.36 -1.04 -3.10
N THR A 82 20.36 -0.38 -1.95
CA THR A 82 20.39 -1.03 -0.64
C THR A 82 18.97 -1.39 -0.20
N ILE A 83 18.84 -2.40 0.67
CA ILE A 83 17.51 -2.87 1.11
C ILE A 83 16.75 -1.82 1.92
N ASP A 84 17.41 -0.92 2.62
CA ASP A 84 16.79 0.22 3.31
C ASP A 84 16.17 1.20 2.31
N LYS A 85 16.86 1.51 1.21
CA LYS A 85 16.29 2.32 0.12
C LYS A 85 15.07 1.64 -0.49
N VAL A 86 15.12 0.34 -0.73
CA VAL A 86 13.98 -0.42 -1.26
C VAL A 86 12.83 -0.48 -0.25
N ALA A 87 13.09 -0.67 1.05
CA ALA A 87 12.08 -0.58 2.10
C ALA A 87 11.39 0.80 2.07
N LYS A 88 12.16 1.88 1.91
CA LYS A 88 11.62 3.24 1.76
C LYS A 88 10.73 3.38 0.51
N LEU A 89 11.13 2.80 -0.62
CA LEU A 89 10.31 2.76 -1.83
C LEU A 89 8.99 2.01 -1.61
N MET A 90 9.04 0.84 -0.96
CA MET A 90 7.87 0.02 -0.63
C MET A 90 6.89 0.74 0.29
N ILE A 91 7.40 1.29 1.39
CA ILE A 91 6.57 2.02 2.37
C ILE A 91 5.92 3.24 1.72
N ASN A 92 6.67 3.99 0.94
CA ASN A 92 6.18 5.22 0.33
C ASN A 92 5.16 4.98 -0.79
N SER A 93 5.40 3.98 -1.64
CA SER A 93 4.46 3.63 -2.72
C SER A 93 3.25 2.83 -2.23
N GLY A 94 3.40 2.10 -1.11
CA GLY A 94 2.43 1.11 -0.64
C GLY A 94 2.42 -0.16 -1.49
N ILE A 95 3.51 -0.41 -2.24
CA ILE A 95 3.70 -1.58 -3.10
C ILE A 95 4.82 -2.42 -2.50
N MET A 96 4.51 -3.63 -2.05
CA MET A 96 5.41 -4.51 -1.32
C MET A 96 6.24 -5.44 -2.23
N GLN A 97 6.07 -5.32 -3.53
CA GLN A 97 6.87 -6.03 -4.53
C GLN A 97 7.25 -5.05 -5.62
N LEU A 98 8.54 -4.83 -5.81
CA LEU A 98 9.05 -3.85 -6.77
C LEU A 98 9.79 -4.56 -7.90
N PRO A 99 9.61 -4.13 -9.16
CA PRO A 99 10.41 -4.63 -10.27
C PRO A 99 11.87 -4.16 -10.11
N VAL A 100 12.79 -5.10 -10.25
CA VAL A 100 14.24 -4.85 -10.21
C VAL A 100 14.76 -4.64 -11.62
N TYR A 101 15.52 -3.58 -11.80
CA TYR A 101 16.06 -3.17 -13.09
C TYR A 101 17.57 -3.29 -13.13
N SER A 102 18.07 -3.81 -14.26
CA SER A 102 19.44 -3.67 -14.73
C SER A 102 19.38 -2.82 -15.99
N GLY A 103 19.77 -1.55 -15.92
CA GLY A 103 19.50 -0.56 -16.96
C GLY A 103 17.99 -0.35 -17.20
N GLU A 104 17.53 -0.58 -18.43
CA GLU A 104 16.11 -0.48 -18.81
C GLU A 104 15.36 -1.82 -18.75
N LYS A 105 16.03 -2.93 -18.45
CA LYS A 105 15.46 -4.27 -18.45
C LYS A 105 15.03 -4.67 -17.04
N ILE A 106 13.85 -5.24 -16.90
CA ILE A 106 13.43 -5.91 -15.66
C ILE A 106 14.17 -7.26 -15.60
N VAL A 107 14.90 -7.47 -14.51
CA VAL A 107 15.68 -8.69 -14.25
C VAL A 107 15.07 -9.55 -13.15
N GLY A 108 14.09 -9.04 -12.43
CA GLY A 108 13.37 -9.78 -11.39
C GLY A 108 12.46 -8.89 -10.57
N ILE A 109 12.11 -9.40 -9.40
CA ILE A 109 11.29 -8.70 -8.39
C ILE A 109 11.99 -8.81 -7.03
N VAL A 110 11.90 -7.76 -6.24
CA VAL A 110 12.22 -7.78 -4.81
C VAL A 110 10.95 -7.62 -4.00
N THR A 111 10.75 -8.48 -3.04
CA THR A 111 9.57 -8.51 -2.17
C THR A 111 9.90 -8.02 -0.77
N ASP A 112 8.86 -7.72 0.00
CA ASP A 112 8.97 -7.40 1.43
C ASP A 112 9.65 -8.54 2.21
N GLU A 113 9.41 -9.80 1.86
CA GLU A 113 10.02 -10.97 2.52
C GLU A 113 11.55 -10.97 2.36
N GLU A 114 12.03 -10.76 1.14
CA GLU A 114 13.46 -10.74 0.85
C GLU A 114 14.16 -9.56 1.52
N VAL A 115 13.51 -8.40 1.54
CA VAL A 115 14.01 -7.22 2.24
C VAL A 115 14.08 -7.45 3.76
N ILE A 116 13.03 -8.01 4.35
CA ILE A 116 12.97 -8.31 5.79
C ILE A 116 14.01 -9.38 6.14
N HIS A 117 14.09 -10.45 5.35
CA HIS A 117 15.08 -11.51 5.58
C HIS A 117 16.51 -10.96 5.58
N GLY A 118 16.85 -10.13 4.58
CA GLY A 118 18.15 -9.47 4.52
C GLY A 118 18.47 -8.59 5.73
N ALA A 119 17.46 -7.91 6.29
CA ALA A 119 17.63 -7.06 7.47
C ALA A 119 17.77 -7.84 8.77
N VAL A 120 16.99 -8.90 8.94
CA VAL A 120 16.92 -9.69 10.18
C VAL A 120 18.18 -10.53 10.42
N ILE A 121 18.89 -10.91 9.33
CA ILE A 121 20.17 -11.62 9.45
C ILE A 121 21.26 -10.72 10.07
N GLY A 122 21.14 -9.40 9.93
CA GLY A 122 22.09 -8.40 10.41
C GLY A 122 21.81 -7.89 11.83
N GLU A 123 21.62 -6.59 11.92
CA GLU A 123 21.56 -5.84 13.20
C GLU A 123 20.33 -6.16 14.06
N TRP A 124 19.25 -6.68 13.48
CA TRP A 124 17.98 -6.89 14.18
C TRP A 124 17.77 -8.28 14.74
N LYS A 125 18.80 -9.10 14.73
CA LYS A 125 18.73 -10.50 15.15
C LYS A 125 18.18 -10.68 16.58
N ASN A 126 18.48 -9.74 17.48
CA ASN A 126 18.13 -9.79 18.90
C ASN A 126 17.05 -8.77 19.31
N THR A 127 16.59 -7.92 18.39
CA THR A 127 15.51 -6.96 18.66
C THR A 127 14.22 -7.70 18.97
N LYS A 128 13.48 -7.24 19.97
CA LYS A 128 12.22 -7.88 20.41
C LYS A 128 11.02 -7.34 19.65
N VAL A 129 9.98 -8.15 19.54
CA VAL A 129 8.72 -7.80 18.91
C VAL A 129 8.10 -6.55 19.55
N GLU A 130 8.13 -6.43 20.88
CA GLU A 130 7.55 -5.29 21.61
C GLU A 130 8.15 -3.92 21.25
N GLU A 131 9.36 -3.92 20.67
CA GLU A 131 10.06 -2.70 20.28
C GLU A 131 9.51 -2.08 19.01
N ILE A 132 8.99 -2.91 18.10
CA ILE A 132 8.49 -2.44 16.80
C ILE A 132 7.01 -2.72 16.52
N MET A 133 6.34 -3.57 17.32
CA MET A 133 4.94 -3.92 17.11
C MET A 133 4.01 -2.70 17.21
N THR A 134 2.92 -2.72 16.46
CA THR A 134 1.81 -1.80 16.69
C THR A 134 1.11 -2.18 17.99
N LYS A 135 1.21 -1.32 19.01
CA LYS A 135 0.57 -1.52 20.32
C LYS A 135 -0.92 -1.21 20.25
N LYS A 136 -1.74 -1.87 21.10
CA LYS A 136 -3.19 -1.72 21.15
C LYS A 136 -3.82 -1.97 19.77
N PRO A 137 -3.78 -3.19 19.27
CA PRO A 137 -4.32 -3.52 17.95
C PRO A 137 -5.82 -3.26 17.92
N VAL A 138 -6.31 -2.84 16.76
CA VAL A 138 -7.75 -2.77 16.51
C VAL A 138 -8.29 -4.19 16.49
N THR A 139 -9.26 -4.50 17.37
CA THR A 139 -9.86 -5.82 17.52
C THR A 139 -11.30 -5.83 16.99
N VAL A 140 -11.80 -7.01 16.72
CA VAL A 140 -13.16 -7.30 16.27
C VAL A 140 -13.77 -8.28 17.26
N GLU A 141 -15.00 -8.05 17.70
CA GLU A 141 -15.74 -9.03 18.50
C GLU A 141 -16.24 -10.17 17.60
N GLU A 142 -16.38 -11.36 18.17
CA GLU A 142 -16.74 -12.56 17.40
C GLU A 142 -18.09 -12.46 16.67
N ASP A 143 -19.01 -11.68 17.20
CA ASP A 143 -20.35 -11.46 16.65
C ASP A 143 -20.46 -10.20 15.77
N ASP A 144 -19.38 -9.42 15.63
CA ASP A 144 -19.36 -8.29 14.71
C ASP A 144 -19.62 -8.75 13.28
N SER A 145 -20.49 -8.03 12.58
CA SER A 145 -20.80 -8.37 11.19
C SER A 145 -19.63 -8.09 10.25
N VAL A 146 -19.56 -8.82 9.15
CA VAL A 146 -18.60 -8.54 8.05
C VAL A 146 -18.66 -7.10 7.61
N GLY A 147 -19.85 -6.49 7.56
CA GLY A 147 -20.01 -5.07 7.25
C GLY A 147 -19.29 -4.16 8.25
N ALA A 148 -19.41 -4.48 9.55
CA ALA A 148 -18.69 -3.76 10.62
C ALA A 148 -17.17 -3.93 10.49
N VAL A 149 -16.68 -5.15 10.22
CA VAL A 149 -15.27 -5.44 9.99
C VAL A 149 -14.71 -4.65 8.80
N LEU A 150 -15.45 -4.59 7.69
CA LEU A 150 -15.05 -3.80 6.51
C LEU A 150 -14.97 -2.30 6.83
N SER A 151 -15.93 -1.79 7.59
CA SER A 151 -15.95 -0.39 8.02
C SER A 151 -14.76 -0.08 8.92
N LEU A 152 -14.47 -0.95 9.88
CA LEU A 152 -13.32 -0.87 10.78
C LEU A 152 -11.99 -0.87 9.99
N PHE A 153 -11.84 -1.76 9.01
CA PHE A 153 -10.64 -1.81 8.16
C PHE A 153 -10.45 -0.53 7.34
N ARG A 154 -11.55 0.07 6.86
CA ARG A 154 -11.49 1.35 6.14
C ARG A 154 -11.14 2.51 7.06
N GLN A 155 -11.82 2.59 8.22
CA GLN A 155 -11.67 3.67 9.18
C GLN A 155 -10.24 3.74 9.75
N HIS A 156 -9.67 2.58 10.12
CA HIS A 156 -8.34 2.50 10.74
C HIS A 156 -7.21 2.23 9.73
N GLY A 157 -7.53 2.04 8.46
CA GLY A 157 -6.51 1.77 7.43
C GLY A 157 -5.77 0.43 7.60
N VAL A 158 -6.31 -0.47 8.43
CA VAL A 158 -5.73 -1.79 8.73
C VAL A 158 -6.22 -2.85 7.75
N SER A 159 -5.49 -3.95 7.66
CA SER A 159 -5.82 -5.09 6.79
C SER A 159 -5.94 -6.42 7.54
N HIS A 160 -5.70 -6.39 8.84
CA HIS A 160 -5.79 -7.53 9.76
C HIS A 160 -6.35 -7.04 11.10
N ALA A 161 -7.21 -7.84 11.72
CA ALA A 161 -7.72 -7.57 13.05
C ALA A 161 -7.86 -8.89 13.83
N PRO A 162 -7.31 -8.95 15.07
CA PRO A 162 -7.59 -10.05 15.97
C PRO A 162 -9.08 -10.10 16.30
N VAL A 163 -9.68 -11.31 16.23
CA VAL A 163 -11.04 -11.55 16.70
C VAL A 163 -10.96 -11.99 18.15
N VAL A 164 -11.75 -11.32 19.00
CA VAL A 164 -11.78 -11.59 20.43
C VAL A 164 -13.15 -12.02 20.90
N SER A 165 -13.17 -12.79 22.00
CA SER A 165 -14.35 -13.13 22.79
C SER A 165 -14.00 -12.96 24.26
N ALA A 166 -14.75 -12.14 24.99
CA ALA A 166 -14.46 -11.77 26.37
C ALA A 166 -13.00 -11.24 26.55
N GLY A 167 -12.49 -10.50 25.57
CA GLY A 167 -11.14 -9.91 25.55
C GLY A 167 -9.99 -10.90 25.28
N LYS A 168 -10.28 -12.19 25.06
CA LYS A 168 -9.30 -13.20 24.68
C LYS A 168 -9.31 -13.44 23.18
N ILE A 169 -8.14 -13.68 22.59
CA ILE A 169 -8.03 -13.96 21.17
C ILE A 169 -8.60 -15.33 20.82
N ILE A 170 -9.46 -15.36 19.81
CA ILE A 170 -10.09 -16.59 19.32
C ILE A 170 -9.90 -16.81 17.81
N GLY A 171 -9.49 -15.80 17.06
CA GLY A 171 -9.33 -15.86 15.62
C GLY A 171 -8.62 -14.63 15.07
N MET A 172 -8.42 -14.61 13.75
CA MET A 172 -7.91 -13.48 12.99
C MET A 172 -8.80 -13.27 11.77
N VAL A 173 -9.18 -12.04 11.48
CA VAL A 173 -9.81 -11.67 10.21
C VAL A 173 -8.88 -10.76 9.44
N SER A 174 -8.70 -11.05 8.16
CA SER A 174 -7.92 -10.24 7.24
C SER A 174 -8.72 -9.82 6.02
N VAL A 175 -8.23 -8.82 5.29
CA VAL A 175 -8.77 -8.46 3.97
C VAL A 175 -8.77 -9.68 3.03
N ARG A 176 -7.78 -10.58 3.16
CA ARG A 176 -7.72 -11.84 2.40
C ARG A 176 -8.94 -12.73 2.69
N ASP A 177 -9.28 -12.93 3.97
CA ASP A 177 -10.42 -13.76 4.36
C ASP A 177 -11.73 -13.21 3.78
N LEU A 178 -11.88 -11.88 3.83
CA LEU A 178 -13.04 -11.20 3.24
C LEU A 178 -13.16 -11.45 1.74
N ILE A 179 -12.03 -11.50 1.01
CA ILE A 179 -12.01 -11.75 -0.43
C ILE A 179 -12.31 -13.21 -0.74
N GLU A 180 -11.57 -14.12 -0.10
CA GLU A 180 -11.64 -15.54 -0.41
C GLU A 180 -13.01 -16.14 -0.03
N LYS A 181 -13.59 -15.67 1.08
CA LYS A 181 -14.85 -16.22 1.60
C LYS A 181 -16.09 -15.51 1.09
N ILE A 182 -15.97 -14.27 0.62
CA ILE A 182 -17.11 -13.42 0.27
C ILE A 182 -17.15 -13.10 -1.23
N LEU A 183 -16.02 -12.76 -1.84
CA LEU A 183 -15.98 -12.24 -3.21
C LEU A 183 -15.60 -13.30 -4.26
N GLN A 184 -15.01 -14.43 -3.87
CA GLN A 184 -14.82 -15.55 -4.81
C GLN A 184 -16.09 -16.39 -4.85
N PRO A 185 -16.81 -16.46 -6.00
CA PRO A 185 -17.90 -17.37 -6.13
C PRO A 185 -17.36 -18.79 -5.95
N LYS A 186 -17.89 -19.52 -4.96
CA LYS A 186 -17.71 -20.97 -4.87
C LYS A 186 -18.16 -21.55 -6.21
N GLN A 187 -17.32 -22.31 -6.88
CA GLN A 187 -17.61 -23.00 -8.16
C GLN A 187 -18.75 -24.04 -8.08
N SER A 188 -19.73 -23.83 -7.25
CA SER A 188 -20.92 -24.69 -7.15
C SER A 188 -22.09 -23.86 -6.61
N GLN A 189 -22.61 -22.92 -7.40
CA GLN A 189 -23.99 -22.46 -7.22
C GLN A 189 -24.73 -22.60 -8.53
N THR A 190 -25.80 -23.34 -8.45
CA THR A 190 -26.79 -23.64 -9.46
C THR A 190 -27.34 -22.35 -10.07
N VAL A 191 -27.55 -22.38 -11.37
CA VAL A 191 -28.27 -21.38 -12.15
C VAL A 191 -29.56 -20.98 -11.44
N GLY A 192 -29.64 -19.74 -10.91
CA GLY A 192 -30.89 -19.24 -10.32
C GLY A 192 -30.81 -18.03 -9.40
N ASP A 193 -29.63 -17.58 -8.96
CA ASP A 193 -29.54 -16.42 -8.07
C ASP A 193 -29.33 -15.12 -8.82
N VAL A 194 -30.40 -14.33 -8.81
CA VAL A 194 -30.55 -13.02 -9.42
C VAL A 194 -29.63 -11.99 -8.75
N ALA A 195 -29.03 -11.13 -9.55
CA ALA A 195 -28.28 -9.94 -9.11
C ALA A 195 -29.10 -9.10 -8.10
N GLY A 196 -28.69 -9.10 -6.82
CA GLY A 196 -29.34 -8.27 -5.80
C GLY A 196 -28.96 -8.55 -4.34
N GLU A 197 -28.31 -9.66 -4.00
CA GLU A 197 -28.14 -10.08 -2.59
C GLU A 197 -26.69 -10.01 -2.06
N ASN A 198 -26.11 -8.83 -2.02
CA ASN A 198 -24.92 -8.60 -1.17
C ASN A 198 -25.28 -8.38 0.31
N ALA A 199 -26.54 -8.13 0.63
CA ALA A 199 -27.01 -7.84 1.98
C ALA A 199 -26.86 -9.03 2.96
N PRO A 200 -27.13 -10.29 2.61
CA PRO A 200 -26.97 -11.41 3.54
C PRO A 200 -25.50 -11.67 3.91
N VAL A 201 -24.57 -11.42 3.00
CA VAL A 201 -23.14 -11.68 3.20
C VAL A 201 -22.52 -10.68 4.20
N LEU A 202 -22.96 -9.43 4.19
CA LEU A 202 -22.50 -8.41 5.13
C LEU A 202 -22.93 -8.66 6.57
N ASN A 203 -23.96 -9.47 6.79
CA ASN A 203 -24.48 -9.82 8.11
C ASN A 203 -23.80 -11.07 8.72
N ILE A 204 -22.93 -11.75 7.98
CA ILE A 204 -22.17 -12.90 8.52
C ILE A 204 -21.31 -12.42 9.69
N PRO A 205 -21.34 -13.09 10.87
CA PRO A 205 -20.50 -12.72 12.00
C PRO A 205 -19.02 -13.04 11.73
N ALA A 206 -18.11 -12.26 12.33
CA ALA A 206 -16.66 -12.41 12.18
C ALA A 206 -16.18 -13.84 12.49
N LYS A 207 -16.78 -14.50 13.47
CA LYS A 207 -16.50 -15.91 13.79
C LYS A 207 -16.73 -16.88 12.63
N GLY A 208 -17.60 -16.54 11.68
CA GLY A 208 -17.88 -17.34 10.48
C GLY A 208 -16.81 -17.20 9.37
N ILE A 209 -16.04 -16.11 9.40
CA ILE A 209 -15.04 -15.82 8.38
C ILE A 209 -13.59 -15.82 8.91
N MET A 210 -13.40 -15.80 10.23
CA MET A 210 -12.06 -15.76 10.82
C MET A 210 -11.23 -17.00 10.48
N THR A 211 -9.92 -16.85 10.50
CA THR A 211 -8.95 -17.92 10.40
C THR A 211 -8.55 -18.40 11.80
N LYS A 212 -8.51 -19.72 11.99
CA LYS A 212 -8.04 -20.44 13.20
C LYS A 212 -7.12 -21.60 12.79
N PRO A 213 -6.12 -21.97 13.63
CA PRO A 213 -5.67 -21.28 14.85
C PRO A 213 -4.92 -19.99 14.52
N VAL A 214 -4.90 -19.04 15.46
CA VAL A 214 -4.11 -17.82 15.34
C VAL A 214 -2.66 -18.11 15.69
N ILE A 215 -1.75 -17.73 14.83
CA ILE A 215 -0.31 -17.77 15.13
C ILE A 215 0.03 -16.51 15.93
N THR A 216 0.57 -16.72 17.13
CA THR A 216 0.84 -15.65 18.09
C THR A 216 2.31 -15.58 18.44
N ALA A 217 2.76 -14.42 18.89
CA ALA A 217 4.08 -14.21 19.48
C ALA A 217 3.93 -13.60 20.89
N LEU A 218 4.95 -13.73 21.71
CA LEU A 218 5.06 -13.00 22.98
C LEU A 218 5.79 -11.66 22.75
N PRO A 219 5.60 -10.64 23.60
CA PRO A 219 6.31 -9.37 23.47
C PRO A 219 7.83 -9.52 23.40
N GLU A 220 8.38 -10.45 24.15
CA GLU A 220 9.82 -10.77 24.25
C GLU A 220 10.36 -11.65 23.11
N THR A 221 9.50 -12.14 22.20
CA THR A 221 9.93 -12.90 21.02
C THR A 221 10.89 -12.05 20.18
N THR A 222 11.97 -12.66 19.66
CA THR A 222 12.89 -11.94 18.76
C THR A 222 12.27 -11.71 17.39
N LEU A 223 12.67 -10.65 16.70
CA LEU A 223 12.23 -10.38 15.33
C LEU A 223 12.61 -11.52 14.38
N LYS A 224 13.76 -12.14 14.61
CA LYS A 224 14.22 -13.30 13.86
C LYS A 224 13.27 -14.50 13.99
N ASP A 225 12.80 -14.77 15.21
CA ASP A 225 11.87 -15.88 15.43
C ASP A 225 10.46 -15.54 14.92
N ALA A 226 10.05 -14.28 15.03
CA ALA A 226 8.80 -13.78 14.47
C ALA A 226 8.80 -13.89 12.92
N GLU A 227 9.89 -13.48 12.26
CA GLU A 227 10.06 -13.62 10.80
C GLU A 227 9.99 -15.09 10.37
N LYS A 228 10.72 -15.98 11.06
CA LYS A 228 10.65 -17.42 10.80
C LYS A 228 9.24 -17.99 10.94
N GLN A 229 8.47 -17.54 11.93
CA GLN A 229 7.08 -17.97 12.10
C GLN A 229 6.22 -17.45 10.94
N MET A 230 6.36 -16.17 10.55
CA MET A 230 5.62 -15.61 9.42
C MET A 230 5.91 -16.37 8.13
N HIS A 231 7.17 -16.68 7.86
CA HIS A 231 7.59 -17.46 6.70
C HIS A 231 7.06 -18.89 6.75
N LYS A 232 7.24 -19.61 7.88
CA LYS A 232 6.80 -21.00 8.06
C LYS A 232 5.30 -21.19 7.84
N PHE A 233 4.50 -20.25 8.31
CA PHE A 233 3.03 -20.32 8.22
C PHE A 233 2.44 -19.53 7.04
N ASP A 234 3.27 -18.93 6.19
CA ASP A 234 2.87 -18.09 5.05
C ASP A 234 1.86 -17.00 5.46
N ILE A 235 2.18 -16.28 6.55
CA ILE A 235 1.36 -15.21 7.09
C ILE A 235 2.08 -13.87 7.06
N SER A 236 1.32 -12.80 6.95
CA SER A 236 1.84 -11.43 6.90
C SER A 236 1.72 -10.65 8.21
N SER A 237 1.21 -11.31 9.25
CA SER A 237 1.03 -10.70 10.58
C SER A 237 1.02 -11.75 11.68
N LEU A 238 1.50 -11.35 12.86
CA LEU A 238 1.44 -12.10 14.12
C LEU A 238 0.67 -11.28 15.14
N VAL A 239 -0.22 -11.92 15.89
CA VAL A 239 -0.81 -11.27 17.06
C VAL A 239 0.11 -11.43 18.25
N VAL A 240 0.46 -10.33 18.89
CA VAL A 240 1.27 -10.36 20.10
C VAL A 240 0.33 -10.46 21.28
N VAL A 241 0.52 -11.50 22.08
CA VAL A 241 -0.38 -11.84 23.19
C VAL A 241 0.36 -11.81 24.52
N LYS A 242 -0.37 -11.38 25.56
CA LYS A 242 0.01 -11.52 26.96
C LYS A 242 -1.21 -11.98 27.74
N ASP A 243 -1.07 -13.07 28.48
CA ASP A 243 -2.18 -13.69 29.25
C ASP A 243 -3.42 -13.99 28.42
N GLY A 244 -3.22 -14.41 27.16
CA GLY A 244 -4.29 -14.74 26.20
C GLY A 244 -5.02 -13.54 25.59
N ARG A 245 -4.58 -12.30 25.91
CA ARG A 245 -5.15 -11.06 25.37
C ARG A 245 -4.23 -10.45 24.30
N PRO A 246 -4.76 -9.90 23.21
CA PRO A 246 -3.95 -9.22 22.23
C PRO A 246 -3.45 -7.89 22.78
N VAL A 247 -2.13 -7.75 22.90
CA VAL A 247 -1.45 -6.53 23.38
C VAL A 247 -0.79 -5.77 22.23
N GLY A 248 -0.57 -6.43 21.09
CA GLY A 248 0.01 -5.85 19.89
C GLY A 248 -0.27 -6.68 18.65
N ILE A 249 0.07 -6.14 17.51
CA ILE A 249 0.14 -6.83 16.23
C ILE A 249 1.46 -6.48 15.55
N LEU A 250 2.13 -7.49 15.02
CA LEU A 250 3.35 -7.34 14.22
C LEU A 250 3.03 -7.72 12.79
N THR A 251 3.27 -6.82 11.87
CA THR A 251 3.07 -7.03 10.42
C THR A 251 4.39 -6.88 9.68
N LYS A 252 4.47 -7.37 8.44
CA LYS A 252 5.65 -7.14 7.59
C LYS A 252 5.98 -5.65 7.43
N ARG A 253 4.97 -4.78 7.53
CA ARG A 253 5.15 -3.34 7.48
C ARG A 253 5.92 -2.80 8.68
N ASP A 254 5.70 -3.34 9.87
CA ASP A 254 6.41 -2.93 11.09
C ASP A 254 7.90 -3.26 11.02
N PHE A 255 8.32 -4.27 10.23
CA PHE A 255 9.74 -4.50 9.91
C PHE A 255 10.28 -3.47 8.92
N LEU A 256 9.49 -3.11 7.90
CA LEU A 256 9.96 -2.22 6.84
C LEU A 256 10.06 -0.76 7.30
N GLU A 257 9.19 -0.32 8.21
CA GLU A 257 9.16 1.08 8.65
C GLU A 257 10.47 1.54 9.32
N PRO A 258 11.07 0.81 10.26
CA PRO A 258 12.37 1.17 10.81
C PRO A 258 13.50 1.15 9.77
N LEU A 259 13.48 0.18 8.82
CA LEU A 259 14.44 0.18 7.71
C LEU A 259 14.31 1.43 6.84
N ALA A 260 13.07 1.79 6.49
CA ALA A 260 12.80 2.98 5.71
C ALA A 260 13.16 4.28 6.44
N ALA A 261 13.21 4.23 7.78
CA ALA A 261 13.59 5.34 8.65
C ALA A 261 15.11 5.49 8.83
N ILE A 262 15.92 4.50 8.41
CA ILE A 262 17.37 4.61 8.43
C ILE A 262 17.76 5.77 7.50
N GLU A 263 18.26 6.83 8.11
CA GLU A 263 18.63 8.04 7.35
C GLU A 263 19.95 7.83 6.60
N GLU A 264 19.94 8.18 5.32
CA GLU A 264 21.14 8.79 4.75
C GLU A 264 21.40 10.09 5.53
N PRO A 265 22.65 10.40 5.90
CA PRO A 265 22.99 11.57 6.73
C PRO A 265 22.70 12.93 6.06
N ASN A 266 22.07 12.94 4.90
CA ASN A 266 21.60 14.14 4.22
C ASN A 266 20.08 14.24 4.33
N ARG A 267 19.58 15.38 4.79
CA ARG A 267 18.19 15.83 4.75
C ARG A 267 17.68 15.83 3.31
N ALA A 268 17.46 14.65 2.75
CA ALA A 268 17.14 14.51 1.34
C ALA A 268 15.64 14.45 1.15
N ILE A 269 15.12 15.47 0.51
CA ILE A 269 13.81 15.41 -0.10
C ILE A 269 14.01 14.85 -1.50
N THR A 270 13.31 13.77 -1.80
CA THR A 270 13.44 13.05 -3.07
C THR A 270 12.16 13.14 -3.88
N ILE A 271 12.30 13.18 -5.21
CA ILE A 271 11.18 13.10 -6.15
C ILE A 271 11.27 11.79 -6.90
N GLN A 272 10.15 11.09 -7.04
CA GLN A 272 10.04 9.89 -7.83
C GLN A 272 8.94 10.06 -8.88
N PHE A 273 9.31 9.79 -10.12
CA PHE A 273 8.41 9.90 -11.26
C PHE A 273 7.85 8.56 -11.68
N ALA A 274 6.56 8.52 -11.93
CA ALA A 274 5.84 7.37 -12.44
C ALA A 274 4.93 7.84 -13.59
N MET A 275 5.37 7.62 -14.84
CA MET A 275 4.70 8.13 -16.03
C MET A 275 4.00 7.01 -16.80
N ARG A 276 2.77 7.28 -17.26
CA ARG A 276 2.02 6.35 -18.09
C ARG A 276 1.57 7.03 -19.40
N ASN A 277 1.96 6.44 -20.53
CA ASN A 277 1.70 6.99 -21.86
C ASN A 277 2.20 8.44 -22.04
N LEU A 278 3.16 8.84 -21.24
CA LEU A 278 3.75 10.17 -21.20
C LEU A 278 5.25 10.05 -20.99
N LYS A 279 6.03 10.83 -21.70
CA LYS A 279 7.46 11.00 -21.44
C LYS A 279 7.70 12.46 -21.10
N LEU A 280 8.38 12.69 -19.99
CA LEU A 280 8.89 14.03 -19.66
C LEU A 280 10.14 14.29 -20.49
N ASN A 281 10.24 15.48 -21.05
CA ASN A 281 11.52 16.00 -21.54
C ASN A 281 12.34 16.58 -20.37
N GLU A 282 13.61 16.90 -20.63
CA GLU A 282 14.50 17.44 -19.59
C GLU A 282 14.00 18.76 -18.99
N ALA A 283 13.43 19.65 -19.80
CA ALA A 283 12.90 20.93 -19.34
C ALA A 283 11.71 20.73 -18.39
N GLN A 284 10.78 19.83 -18.73
CA GLN A 284 9.63 19.50 -17.91
C GLN A 284 10.02 18.82 -16.60
N SER A 285 10.99 17.91 -16.65
CA SER A 285 11.53 17.26 -15.45
C SER A 285 12.18 18.30 -14.52
N ARG A 286 12.98 19.21 -15.08
CA ARG A 286 13.62 20.29 -14.33
C ARG A 286 12.59 21.23 -13.72
N PHE A 287 11.60 21.65 -14.49
CA PHE A 287 10.50 22.48 -14.01
C PHE A 287 9.79 21.88 -12.76
N ILE A 288 9.44 20.58 -12.83
CA ILE A 288 8.80 19.89 -11.71
C ILE A 288 9.73 19.83 -10.49
N MET A 289 11.03 19.60 -10.70
CA MET A 289 12.00 19.58 -9.62
C MET A 289 12.16 20.96 -8.97
N ASP A 290 12.29 22.02 -9.76
CA ASP A 290 12.47 23.40 -9.29
C ASP A 290 11.23 23.91 -8.54
N ASP A 291 10.02 23.65 -9.05
CA ASP A 291 8.76 24.02 -8.40
C ASP A 291 8.58 23.30 -7.04
N PHE A 292 8.91 22.00 -7.01
CA PHE A 292 8.85 21.24 -5.77
C PHE A 292 9.95 21.65 -4.77
N GLU A 293 11.15 21.90 -5.23
CA GLU A 293 12.22 22.42 -4.36
C GLU A 293 11.82 23.78 -3.75
N SER A 294 11.22 24.65 -4.55
CA SER A 294 10.69 25.93 -4.07
C SER A 294 9.59 25.77 -3.02
N PHE A 295 8.70 24.79 -3.23
CA PHE A 295 7.69 24.40 -2.22
C PHE A 295 8.36 23.93 -0.92
N VAL A 296 9.33 23.03 -1.01
CA VAL A 296 10.04 22.51 0.17
C VAL A 296 10.76 23.61 0.93
N ARG A 297 11.45 24.52 0.24
CA ARG A 297 12.14 25.65 0.87
C ARG A 297 11.19 26.54 1.67
N ARG A 298 9.96 26.77 1.19
CA ARG A 298 8.94 27.54 1.94
C ARG A 298 8.55 26.89 3.25
N TYR A 299 8.59 25.56 3.33
CA TYR A 299 8.14 24.76 4.47
C TYR A 299 9.26 24.00 5.17
N GLN A 300 10.52 24.45 5.02
CA GLN A 300 11.71 23.77 5.58
C GLN A 300 11.69 23.59 7.11
N ASN A 301 10.94 24.43 7.82
CA ASN A 301 10.77 24.33 9.27
C ASN A 301 9.74 23.27 9.68
N THR A 302 8.86 22.87 8.74
CA THR A 302 7.78 21.89 8.95
C THR A 302 8.11 20.56 8.31
N ILE A 303 8.91 20.57 7.23
CA ILE A 303 9.30 19.42 6.44
C ILE A 303 10.79 19.16 6.61
N ASP A 304 11.13 18.17 7.45
CA ASP A 304 12.53 17.79 7.66
C ASP A 304 13.07 16.90 6.53
N SER A 305 12.24 15.95 6.10
CA SER A 305 12.56 14.97 5.06
C SER A 305 11.29 14.41 4.43
N GLY A 306 11.38 13.93 3.20
CA GLY A 306 10.21 13.35 2.56
C GLY A 306 10.46 12.85 1.14
N THR A 307 9.48 12.14 0.60
CA THR A 307 9.48 11.69 -0.80
C THR A 307 8.18 12.13 -1.47
N LEU A 308 8.32 12.84 -2.57
CA LEU A 308 7.22 13.15 -3.47
C LEU A 308 7.14 12.10 -4.58
N PHE A 309 6.02 11.40 -4.67
CA PHE A 309 5.66 10.56 -5.80
C PHE A 309 4.80 11.37 -6.76
N VAL A 310 5.30 11.53 -7.98
CA VAL A 310 4.61 12.21 -9.08
C VAL A 310 4.13 11.15 -10.05
N TYR A 311 2.83 10.90 -10.07
CA TYR A 311 2.20 10.04 -11.06
C TYR A 311 1.50 10.89 -12.11
N MET A 312 1.81 10.69 -13.38
CA MET A 312 1.11 11.33 -14.49
C MET A 312 0.72 10.33 -15.56
N LYS A 313 -0.48 10.51 -16.10
CA LYS A 313 -0.97 9.76 -17.27
C LYS A 313 -1.69 10.68 -18.25
N THR A 314 -1.61 10.37 -19.54
CA THR A 314 -2.45 11.00 -20.57
C THR A 314 -3.77 10.26 -20.72
N HIS A 315 -4.83 11.03 -20.96
CA HIS A 315 -6.08 10.53 -21.51
C HIS A 315 -6.11 10.79 -23.02
N GLY A 316 -6.89 10.01 -23.75
CA GLY A 316 -6.99 10.14 -25.21
C GLY A 316 -7.62 11.42 -25.73
N THR A 317 -8.03 12.35 -24.84
CA THR A 317 -8.64 13.63 -25.20
C THR A 317 -7.54 14.68 -25.42
N ASN A 318 -7.58 15.34 -26.58
CA ASN A 318 -6.66 16.43 -26.91
C ASN A 318 -7.44 17.76 -27.06
N PHE A 319 -6.85 18.83 -26.58
CA PHE A 319 -7.34 20.17 -26.81
C PHE A 319 -6.22 21.06 -27.37
N LYS A 320 -6.40 21.62 -28.56
CA LYS A 320 -5.41 22.44 -29.28
C LYS A 320 -4.02 21.77 -29.42
N GLY A 321 -3.99 20.44 -29.51
CA GLY A 321 -2.73 19.69 -29.63
C GLY A 321 -2.15 19.19 -28.31
N ASP A 322 -2.62 19.68 -27.17
CA ASP A 322 -2.19 19.24 -25.85
C ASP A 322 -3.06 18.10 -25.32
N PRO A 323 -2.47 16.98 -24.88
CA PRO A 323 -3.22 15.88 -24.27
C PRO A 323 -3.75 16.28 -22.90
N LEU A 324 -4.93 15.77 -22.55
CA LEU A 324 -5.44 15.84 -21.19
C LEU A 324 -4.58 14.96 -20.27
N ILE A 325 -4.03 15.57 -19.23
CA ILE A 325 -3.12 14.94 -18.28
C ILE A 325 -3.80 14.82 -16.93
N HIS A 326 -3.77 13.64 -16.36
CA HIS A 326 -4.07 13.41 -14.97
C HIS A 326 -2.75 13.36 -14.19
N CYS A 327 -2.63 14.21 -13.17
CA CYS A 327 -1.50 14.25 -12.24
C CYS A 327 -1.99 13.86 -10.84
N SER A 328 -1.30 12.93 -10.21
CA SER A 328 -1.48 12.60 -8.78
C SER A 328 -0.15 12.76 -8.06
N LEU A 329 -0.19 13.48 -6.95
CA LEU A 329 0.94 13.69 -6.06
C LEU A 329 0.68 12.97 -4.74
N LYS A 330 1.69 12.25 -4.25
CA LYS A 330 1.71 11.70 -2.91
C LYS A 330 3.00 12.14 -2.25
N PHE A 331 2.89 13.05 -1.30
CA PHE A 331 4.03 13.51 -0.52
C PHE A 331 3.98 12.87 0.85
N ARG A 332 5.03 12.15 1.20
CA ARG A 332 5.18 11.50 2.49
C ARG A 332 6.36 12.09 3.23
N THR A 333 6.08 12.65 4.40
CA THR A 333 7.06 13.08 5.39
C THR A 333 7.20 12.01 6.47
N ARG A 334 8.07 12.22 7.46
CA ARG A 334 8.19 11.34 8.64
C ARG A 334 6.88 11.16 9.39
N LYS A 335 6.10 12.23 9.56
CA LYS A 335 4.90 12.25 10.42
C LYS A 335 3.63 11.99 9.62
N ASN A 336 3.53 12.54 8.41
CA ASN A 336 2.29 12.66 7.66
C ASN A 336 2.43 12.22 6.20
N ALA A 337 1.31 11.86 5.59
CA ALA A 337 1.21 11.61 4.16
C ALA A 337 0.10 12.48 3.56
N PHE A 338 0.46 13.25 2.54
CA PHE A 338 -0.45 14.14 1.82
C PHE A 338 -0.70 13.58 0.42
N PHE A 339 -1.91 13.74 -0.07
CA PHE A 339 -2.30 13.26 -1.38
C PHE A 339 -3.12 14.32 -2.11
N SER A 340 -2.74 14.65 -3.33
CA SER A 340 -3.50 15.54 -4.20
C SER A 340 -3.60 14.99 -5.60
N SER A 341 -4.59 15.46 -6.37
CA SER A 341 -4.70 15.16 -7.78
C SER A 341 -5.28 16.33 -8.55
N SER A 342 -4.96 16.39 -9.82
CA SER A 342 -5.48 17.38 -10.77
C SER A 342 -5.62 16.77 -12.14
N GLU A 343 -6.46 17.36 -12.96
CA GLU A 343 -6.56 17.11 -14.39
C GLU A 343 -6.49 18.44 -15.14
N GLY A 344 -5.82 18.45 -16.26
CA GLY A 344 -5.65 19.63 -17.08
C GLY A 344 -4.83 19.36 -18.34
N PHE A 345 -4.74 20.39 -19.18
CA PHE A 345 -3.93 20.36 -20.39
C PHE A 345 -2.55 20.95 -20.09
N GLY A 346 -1.50 20.27 -20.53
CA GLY A 346 -0.12 20.62 -20.26
C GLY A 346 0.39 20.11 -18.92
N ILE A 347 1.64 19.61 -18.94
CA ILE A 347 2.29 18.94 -17.79
C ILE A 347 2.50 19.91 -16.63
N GLU A 348 3.07 21.06 -16.94
CA GLU A 348 3.51 22.05 -15.96
C GLU A 348 2.34 22.63 -15.17
N GLN A 349 1.30 23.05 -15.89
CA GLN A 349 0.10 23.62 -15.27
C GLN A 349 -0.63 22.58 -14.41
N THR A 350 -0.76 21.34 -14.92
CA THR A 350 -1.42 20.27 -14.18
C THR A 350 -0.65 19.91 -12.92
N PHE A 351 0.70 19.89 -12.98
CA PHE A 351 1.54 19.69 -11.80
C PHE A 351 1.35 20.80 -10.76
N ARG A 352 1.39 22.07 -11.17
CA ARG A 352 1.19 23.21 -10.26
C ARG A 352 -0.14 23.17 -9.51
N ILE A 353 -1.23 22.88 -10.23
CA ILE A 353 -2.54 22.75 -9.60
C ILE A 353 -2.56 21.64 -8.56
N ALA A 354 -1.92 20.49 -8.86
CA ALA A 354 -1.79 19.41 -7.89
C ALA A 354 -0.92 19.82 -6.69
N LEU A 355 0.18 20.52 -6.92
CA LEU A 355 1.08 21.01 -5.87
C LEU A 355 0.40 22.02 -4.95
N ASP A 356 -0.36 22.96 -5.50
CA ASP A 356 -1.14 23.93 -4.72
C ASP A 356 -2.20 23.26 -3.83
N ARG A 357 -2.84 22.20 -4.34
CA ARG A 357 -3.78 21.41 -3.54
C ARG A 357 -3.08 20.65 -2.41
N LEU A 358 -1.88 20.15 -2.65
CA LEU A 358 -1.06 19.48 -1.67
C LEU A 358 -0.59 20.46 -0.58
N GLU A 359 -0.20 21.67 -0.98
CA GLU A 359 0.18 22.77 -0.08
C GLU A 359 -0.96 23.13 0.88
N LYS A 360 -2.20 23.26 0.37
CA LYS A 360 -3.37 23.51 1.20
C LYS A 360 -3.63 22.41 2.23
N GLN A 361 -3.34 21.14 1.89
CA GLN A 361 -3.46 20.03 2.85
C GLN A 361 -2.37 20.09 3.93
N LEU A 362 -1.14 20.46 3.55
CA LEU A 362 -0.03 20.64 4.49
C LEU A 362 -0.35 21.74 5.51
N LEU A 363 -0.82 22.91 5.05
CA LEU A 363 -1.20 24.02 5.90
C LEU A 363 -2.33 23.65 6.88
N ARG A 364 -3.36 22.98 6.39
CA ARG A 364 -4.45 22.50 7.25
C ARG A 364 -3.99 21.51 8.31
N SER A 365 -3.05 20.63 7.99
CA SER A 365 -2.50 19.67 8.98
C SER A 365 -1.71 20.40 10.07
N HIS A 366 -1.00 21.45 9.72
CA HIS A 366 -0.24 22.27 10.67
C HIS A 366 -1.17 23.07 11.61
N GLU A 367 -2.25 23.64 11.07
CA GLU A 367 -3.30 24.31 11.85
C GLU A 367 -3.97 23.32 12.83
N LEU A 368 -4.21 22.08 12.38
CA LEU A 368 -4.81 21.04 13.21
C LEU A 368 -3.89 20.51 14.32
N GLU A 369 -2.56 20.52 14.12
CA GLU A 369 -1.61 20.18 15.20
C GLU A 369 -1.57 21.23 16.32
N HIS A 370 -1.89 22.48 16.01
CA HIS A 370 -1.92 23.58 16.98
C HIS A 370 -3.27 23.75 17.69
N GLU A 371 -4.36 23.18 17.14
CA GLU A 371 -5.71 23.22 17.73
C GLU A 371 -6.36 21.82 17.79
N PRO A 372 -6.07 21.03 18.86
CA PRO A 372 -6.58 19.65 18.99
C PRO A 372 -8.11 19.51 18.94
N GLU A 373 -8.84 20.53 19.33
CA GLU A 373 -10.30 20.55 19.34
C GLU A 373 -10.90 20.72 17.94
N TYR A 374 -10.24 21.49 17.09
CA TYR A 374 -10.62 21.69 15.70
C TYR A 374 -10.37 20.42 14.85
N ALA A 375 -9.30 19.69 15.16
CA ALA A 375 -8.99 18.41 14.51
C ALA A 375 -10.09 17.37 14.71
N ARG A 376 -10.65 17.28 15.92
CA ARG A 376 -11.77 16.37 16.23
C ARG A 376 -13.06 16.76 15.51
N LYS A 377 -13.33 18.08 15.35
CA LYS A 377 -14.51 18.58 14.66
C LYS A 377 -14.41 18.39 13.14
N PHE A 378 -13.22 18.59 12.58
CA PHE A 378 -12.94 18.42 11.17
C PHE A 378 -12.98 16.95 10.72
N LEU A 379 -12.46 16.04 11.54
CA LEU A 379 -12.55 14.58 11.27
C LEU A 379 -13.99 14.06 11.30
N ARG A 380 -14.89 14.72 12.03
CA ARG A 380 -16.33 14.44 12.00
C ARG A 380 -17.04 15.02 10.78
N GLN A 381 -16.48 16.06 10.14
CA GLN A 381 -17.06 16.71 8.95
C GLN A 381 -16.56 16.10 7.63
N ILE A 382 -15.48 15.29 7.64
CA ILE A 382 -15.08 14.46 6.51
C ILE A 382 -15.89 13.13 6.56
N GLU A 383 -17.16 13.21 6.76
CA GLU A 383 -18.08 12.21 6.25
C GLU A 383 -18.07 12.36 4.73
N PHE A 384 -17.51 11.35 4.05
CA PHE A 384 -17.72 11.22 2.62
C PHE A 384 -19.22 11.28 2.37
N PRO A 385 -19.68 12.09 1.41
CA PRO A 385 -21.08 12.13 1.10
C PRO A 385 -21.53 10.69 0.88
N SER A 386 -22.45 10.24 1.71
CA SER A 386 -23.27 9.07 1.48
C SER A 386 -23.94 9.33 0.14
N THR A 387 -23.41 8.75 -0.92
CA THR A 387 -24.10 8.68 -2.20
C THR A 387 -25.27 7.73 -1.96
N GLU A 388 -26.42 8.30 -1.72
CA GLU A 388 -27.69 7.67 -1.98
C GLU A 388 -27.71 7.19 -3.43
N LEU A 389 -28.20 5.95 -3.59
CA LEU A 389 -28.49 5.19 -4.79
C LEU A 389 -27.32 4.48 -5.47
#